data_989a5cb4b11d5e2a8efe92dc6adef0fe
#
_entry.id   989a5cb4b11d5e2a8efe92dc6adef0fe
#
_cell.length_a   1.000
_cell.length_b   1.000
_cell.length_c   1.000
_cell.angle_alpha   90.00
_cell.angle_beta   90.00
_cell.angle_gamma   90.00
#
_symmetry.space_group_name_H-M   'P 1'
#
loop_
_entity.id
_entity.type
_entity.pdbx_description
1 polymer ?
#
loop_
_entity_poly.entity_id
_entity_poly.type
_entity_poly.pdbx_seq_one_letter_code
_entity_poly.pdbx_strand_id
1 'polypeptide(L)'
;MMKICVIGAFGFDTMPTGGQPVKTRNLYKLLSEKYGTDEVSYIETYGWKKHPFKMMNTVRRAVKQSENVIMLPAHNGVKVFAPLLLRYAKGTAAKLFYDVIGGWLPQKTAADQKLAGHLRKFDGIWVETSSMKTALDSQKFSNVSIVPNFKFIAPLMPEELPPLEKPYRLCTFSRVMKEKGVEDAVEAVIRVNNDLGKTVYTLDIYGPVDKAYQERFEMICSNFPDYIQYKGIVRPDESIAALKGAFALLFPTHFATEGIPGTILDAYAAGVPIVTSKWENCGDIFDDGTGWGYEMSNKQGLYMILSQICHDTTKWNDVREGCLKKYACFSADEAFSRIQKQLSGSRV
;
A
#
# COMPACT_ATOMS: atom_id res chain seq x y z
N MET A 1 -7.89 15.32 27.31
CA MET A 1 -7.88 14.24 26.27
C MET A 1 -7.38 14.84 24.97
N MET A 2 -6.63 14.09 24.17
CA MET A 2 -5.91 14.58 22.96
C MET A 2 -6.86 14.66 21.76
N LYS A 3 -7.14 15.87 21.25
CA LYS A 3 -8.00 16.04 20.08
C LYS A 3 -7.22 15.89 18.77
N ILE A 4 -7.64 14.95 17.94
CA ILE A 4 -6.99 14.59 16.66
C ILE A 4 -7.95 14.87 15.51
N CYS A 5 -7.45 15.45 14.41
CA CYS A 5 -8.19 15.56 13.15
C CYS A 5 -7.43 14.90 12.01
N VAL A 6 -8.06 13.96 11.32
CA VAL A 6 -7.52 13.28 10.13
C VAL A 6 -8.12 13.92 8.88
N ILE A 7 -7.28 14.43 7.98
CA ILE A 7 -7.67 15.11 6.74
C ILE A 7 -7.24 14.26 5.54
N GLY A 8 -8.19 13.67 4.83
CA GLY A 8 -7.85 12.78 3.72
C GLY A 8 -9.05 12.40 2.86
N ALA A 9 -8.79 11.62 1.83
CA ALA A 9 -9.84 11.06 0.98
C ALA A 9 -10.31 9.73 1.57
N PHE A 10 -11.42 9.73 2.26
CA PHE A 10 -12.04 8.54 2.88
C PHE A 10 -12.93 7.79 1.90
N GLY A 11 -13.73 8.55 1.13
CA GLY A 11 -14.67 7.98 0.18
C GLY A 11 -15.73 7.10 0.83
N PHE A 12 -16.21 7.44 2.02
CA PHE A 12 -17.23 6.64 2.74
C PHE A 12 -18.49 6.41 1.91
N ASP A 13 -18.96 7.42 1.17
CA ASP A 13 -20.19 7.33 0.37
C ASP A 13 -19.99 6.59 -0.96
N THR A 14 -18.78 6.56 -1.49
CA THR A 14 -18.46 6.00 -2.81
C THR A 14 -17.64 4.72 -2.75
N MET A 15 -17.15 4.36 -1.55
CA MET A 15 -16.32 3.18 -1.28
C MET A 15 -15.23 2.91 -2.34
N PRO A 16 -14.47 3.94 -2.75
CA PRO A 16 -13.48 3.74 -3.80
C PRO A 16 -12.44 2.74 -3.33
N THR A 17 -12.13 1.79 -4.20
CA THR A 17 -11.07 0.81 -4.01
C THR A 17 -9.74 1.41 -4.48
N GLY A 18 -8.86 1.74 -3.56
CA GLY A 18 -7.54 2.29 -3.89
C GLY A 18 -6.70 2.48 -2.65
N GLY A 19 -5.39 2.52 -2.79
CA GLY A 19 -4.48 2.62 -1.65
C GLY A 19 -4.76 3.83 -0.75
N GLN A 20 -5.04 4.99 -1.34
CA GLN A 20 -5.26 6.22 -0.56
C GLN A 20 -6.51 6.16 0.33
N PRO A 21 -7.72 5.85 -0.16
CA PRO A 21 -8.88 5.75 0.72
C PRO A 21 -8.75 4.65 1.78
N VAL A 22 -8.16 3.52 1.43
CA VAL A 22 -7.97 2.40 2.37
C VAL A 22 -7.03 2.81 3.50
N LYS A 23 -5.85 3.36 3.20
CA LYS A 23 -4.90 3.82 4.24
C LYS A 23 -5.51 4.94 5.10
N THR A 24 -6.24 5.89 4.49
CA THR A 24 -6.91 6.97 5.23
C THR A 24 -7.93 6.43 6.22
N ARG A 25 -8.79 5.48 5.81
CA ARG A 25 -9.76 4.83 6.68
C ARG A 25 -9.10 3.99 7.78
N ASN A 26 -8.04 3.27 7.46
CA ASN A 26 -7.29 2.47 8.43
C ASN A 26 -6.67 3.36 9.51
N LEU A 27 -6.04 4.48 9.13
CA LEU A 27 -5.49 5.42 10.11
C LEU A 27 -6.58 6.01 11.02
N TYR A 28 -7.70 6.47 10.43
CA TYR A 28 -8.81 6.99 11.21
C TYR A 28 -9.38 5.95 12.17
N LYS A 29 -9.60 4.73 11.69
CA LYS A 29 -10.07 3.61 12.52
C LYS A 29 -9.13 3.34 13.68
N LEU A 30 -7.82 3.21 13.39
CA LEU A 30 -6.79 2.96 14.40
C LEU A 30 -6.79 4.02 15.50
N LEU A 31 -6.79 5.28 15.12
CA LEU A 31 -6.79 6.39 16.08
C LEU A 31 -8.09 6.44 16.89
N SER A 32 -9.25 6.20 16.26
CA SER A 32 -10.54 6.17 16.93
C SER A 32 -10.66 5.01 17.94
N GLU A 33 -10.11 3.84 17.62
CA GLU A 33 -10.08 2.71 18.55
C GLU A 33 -9.15 2.96 19.76
N LYS A 34 -8.03 3.67 19.55
CA LYS A 34 -7.02 3.88 20.59
C LYS A 34 -7.27 5.12 21.46
N TYR A 35 -7.87 6.18 20.91
CA TYR A 35 -8.11 7.44 21.63
C TYR A 35 -9.59 7.71 21.94
N GLY A 36 -10.50 6.98 21.30
CA GLY A 36 -11.96 7.19 21.41
C GLY A 36 -12.52 7.99 20.21
N THR A 37 -13.72 7.64 19.80
CA THR A 37 -14.40 8.26 18.64
C THR A 37 -14.72 9.74 18.86
N ASP A 38 -14.90 10.17 20.11
CA ASP A 38 -15.19 11.58 20.45
C ASP A 38 -13.94 12.48 20.39
N GLU A 39 -12.76 11.88 20.43
CA GLU A 39 -11.48 12.60 20.38
C GLU A 39 -10.89 12.66 18.97
N VAL A 40 -11.38 11.84 18.03
CA VAL A 40 -10.86 11.75 16.66
C VAL A 40 -11.92 12.19 15.67
N SER A 41 -11.69 13.32 15.03
CA SER A 41 -12.51 13.85 13.96
C SER A 41 -11.89 13.59 12.58
N TYR A 42 -12.67 13.74 11.53
CA TYR A 42 -12.16 13.63 10.17
C TYR A 42 -12.68 14.73 9.23
N ILE A 43 -11.93 15.00 8.18
CA ILE A 43 -12.34 15.85 7.07
C ILE A 43 -12.20 15.07 5.77
N GLU A 44 -13.34 14.82 5.10
CA GLU A 44 -13.38 14.21 3.78
C GLU A 44 -12.86 15.19 2.72
N THR A 45 -11.83 14.78 1.99
CA THR A 45 -11.27 15.56 0.89
C THR A 45 -11.67 15.05 -0.50
N TYR A 46 -12.40 13.95 -0.60
CA TYR A 46 -12.90 13.47 -1.89
C TYR A 46 -13.83 14.53 -2.52
N GLY A 47 -13.53 14.95 -3.73
CA GLY A 47 -14.34 15.99 -4.42
C GLY A 47 -14.21 17.41 -3.86
N TRP A 48 -13.25 17.73 -3.01
CA TRP A 48 -13.06 19.05 -2.38
C TRP A 48 -13.04 20.23 -3.37
N LYS A 49 -12.62 19.99 -4.61
CA LYS A 49 -12.58 21.02 -5.67
C LYS A 49 -13.94 21.58 -6.04
N LYS A 50 -15.04 20.84 -5.77
CA LYS A 50 -16.40 21.30 -6.03
C LYS A 50 -16.82 22.43 -5.08
N HIS A 51 -16.29 22.43 -3.83
CA HIS A 51 -16.64 23.40 -2.79
C HIS A 51 -15.40 23.89 -2.02
N PRO A 52 -14.45 24.59 -2.68
CA PRO A 52 -13.15 24.90 -2.10
C PRO A 52 -13.25 25.82 -0.89
N PHE A 53 -14.10 26.84 -0.90
CA PHE A 53 -14.27 27.76 0.23
C PHE A 53 -14.88 27.09 1.47
N LYS A 54 -15.84 26.20 1.28
CA LYS A 54 -16.40 25.38 2.37
C LYS A 54 -15.30 24.52 2.98
N MET A 55 -14.51 23.86 2.14
CA MET A 55 -13.36 23.05 2.57
C MET A 55 -12.36 23.86 3.39
N MET A 56 -11.96 25.03 2.90
CA MET A 56 -11.02 25.93 3.61
C MET A 56 -11.52 26.32 5.00
N ASN A 57 -12.82 26.68 5.13
CA ASN A 57 -13.42 27.02 6.43
C ASN A 57 -13.48 25.81 7.38
N THR A 58 -13.80 24.60 6.85
CA THR A 58 -13.81 23.37 7.65
C THR A 58 -12.42 23.04 8.18
N VAL A 59 -11.40 23.07 7.32
CA VAL A 59 -9.99 22.86 7.71
C VAL A 59 -9.55 23.90 8.76
N ARG A 60 -9.90 25.18 8.58
CA ARG A 60 -9.57 26.23 9.54
C ARG A 60 -10.15 25.98 10.94
N ARG A 61 -11.41 25.53 11.01
CA ARG A 61 -12.07 25.19 12.28
C ARG A 61 -11.36 24.00 12.95
N ALA A 62 -11.12 22.95 12.19
CA ALA A 62 -10.47 21.75 12.68
C ALA A 62 -9.07 22.03 13.26
N VAL A 63 -8.25 22.81 12.56
CA VAL A 63 -6.91 23.20 13.06
C VAL A 63 -7.01 23.97 14.39
N LYS A 64 -8.04 24.81 14.57
CA LYS A 64 -8.21 25.55 15.83
C LYS A 64 -8.73 24.70 16.99
N GLN A 65 -9.38 23.57 16.70
CA GLN A 65 -10.04 22.71 17.67
C GLN A 65 -9.25 21.44 18.01
N SER A 66 -8.17 21.18 17.25
CA SER A 66 -7.39 19.96 17.40
C SER A 66 -5.99 20.26 17.93
N GLU A 67 -5.45 19.37 18.73
CA GLU A 67 -4.06 19.39 19.18
C GLU A 67 -3.12 18.78 18.10
N ASN A 68 -3.63 17.79 17.39
CA ASN A 68 -2.90 17.13 16.31
C ASN A 68 -3.74 17.08 15.04
N VAL A 69 -3.19 17.53 13.93
CA VAL A 69 -3.82 17.48 12.61
C VAL A 69 -2.95 16.63 11.68
N ILE A 70 -3.51 15.53 11.20
CA ILE A 70 -2.80 14.58 10.32
C ILE A 70 -3.42 14.68 8.94
N MET A 71 -2.64 15.06 7.95
CA MET A 71 -3.11 15.10 6.57
C MET A 71 -2.56 13.92 5.74
N LEU A 72 -3.38 13.41 4.78
CA LEU A 72 -3.00 12.34 3.85
C LEU A 72 -3.17 12.69 2.36
N PRO A 73 -3.49 13.94 1.94
CA PRO A 73 -3.65 14.24 0.53
C PRO A 73 -2.37 13.95 -0.28
N ALA A 74 -2.52 13.24 -1.40
CA ALA A 74 -1.41 12.92 -2.30
C ALA A 74 -1.24 13.98 -3.42
N HIS A 75 -0.10 13.95 -4.09
CA HIS A 75 0.23 14.71 -5.30
C HIS A 75 -0.22 16.19 -5.33
N ASN A 76 -1.34 16.47 -6.01
CA ASN A 76 -1.84 17.85 -6.15
C ASN A 76 -2.50 18.38 -4.87
N GLY A 77 -3.04 17.48 -4.05
CA GLY A 77 -3.67 17.84 -2.79
C GLY A 77 -2.65 18.41 -1.80
N VAL A 78 -1.47 17.79 -1.66
CA VAL A 78 -0.45 18.25 -0.72
C VAL A 78 0.01 19.70 -1.02
N LYS A 79 0.09 20.09 -2.28
CA LYS A 79 0.45 21.47 -2.67
C LYS A 79 -0.55 22.53 -2.19
N VAL A 80 -1.80 22.13 -2.00
CA VAL A 80 -2.87 23.02 -1.52
C VAL A 80 -2.99 22.95 0.01
N PHE A 81 -3.08 21.74 0.56
CA PHE A 81 -3.34 21.58 1.98
C PHE A 81 -2.12 21.92 2.86
N ALA A 82 -0.88 21.66 2.43
CA ALA A 82 0.28 21.95 3.24
C ALA A 82 0.43 23.45 3.58
N PRO A 83 0.46 24.39 2.62
CA PRO A 83 0.52 25.82 2.95
C PRO A 83 -0.72 26.34 3.69
N LEU A 84 -1.90 25.75 3.42
CA LEU A 84 -3.15 26.11 4.09
C LEU A 84 -3.11 25.76 5.57
N LEU A 85 -2.68 24.56 5.91
CA LEU A 85 -2.54 24.08 7.29
C LEU A 85 -1.52 24.93 8.06
N LEU A 86 -0.36 25.18 7.48
CA LEU A 86 0.66 26.06 8.10
C LEU A 86 0.12 27.47 8.39
N ARG A 87 -0.67 28.02 7.46
CA ARG A 87 -1.31 29.32 7.66
C ARG A 87 -2.29 29.31 8.83
N TYR A 88 -3.12 28.26 8.94
CA TYR A 88 -4.15 28.17 9.96
C TYR A 88 -3.63 27.76 11.33
N ALA A 89 -2.53 26.99 11.37
CA ALA A 89 -1.86 26.60 12.62
C ALA A 89 -1.05 27.75 13.25
N LYS A 90 -0.76 28.83 12.49
CA LYS A 90 -0.03 29.99 13.02
C LYS A 90 -0.78 30.62 14.19
N GLY A 91 -0.13 30.67 15.34
CA GLY A 91 -0.71 31.21 16.60
C GLY A 91 -1.65 30.23 17.32
N THR A 92 -1.66 28.97 16.94
CA THR A 92 -2.33 27.87 17.65
C THR A 92 -1.30 26.90 18.23
N ALA A 93 -1.72 26.01 19.14
CA ALA A 93 -0.90 24.92 19.66
C ALA A 93 -0.95 23.64 18.79
N ALA A 94 -1.71 23.68 17.69
CA ALA A 94 -1.91 22.52 16.83
C ALA A 94 -0.58 22.04 16.18
N LYS A 95 -0.29 20.75 16.33
CA LYS A 95 0.80 20.07 15.63
C LYS A 95 0.32 19.55 14.29
N LEU A 96 1.15 19.65 13.28
CA LEU A 96 0.84 19.25 11.91
C LEU A 96 1.67 18.04 11.50
N PHE A 97 0.98 16.97 11.08
CA PHE A 97 1.61 15.76 10.57
C PHE A 97 1.17 15.48 9.15
N TYR A 98 2.05 14.86 8.38
CA TYR A 98 1.75 14.40 7.04
C TYR A 98 2.04 12.89 6.93
N ASP A 99 0.99 12.07 6.85
CA ASP A 99 1.12 10.65 6.56
C ASP A 99 1.12 10.43 5.05
N VAL A 100 2.29 10.07 4.52
CA VAL A 100 2.53 9.92 3.08
C VAL A 100 2.01 8.57 2.61
N ILE A 101 1.34 8.59 1.45
CA ILE A 101 0.83 7.38 0.81
C ILE A 101 1.62 7.11 -0.46
N GLY A 102 2.28 5.95 -0.53
CA GLY A 102 3.18 5.57 -1.63
C GLY A 102 4.55 6.25 -1.58
N GLY A 103 5.44 5.86 -2.50
CA GLY A 103 6.87 6.22 -2.46
C GLY A 103 7.28 7.51 -3.17
N TRP A 104 6.35 8.28 -3.72
CA TRP A 104 6.60 9.40 -4.64
C TRP A 104 7.15 10.69 -4.02
N LEU A 105 7.05 10.87 -2.70
CA LEU A 105 7.33 12.16 -2.04
C LEU A 105 8.78 12.64 -2.23
N PRO A 106 9.82 11.78 -2.11
CA PRO A 106 11.21 12.22 -2.28
C PRO A 106 11.49 12.83 -3.66
N GLN A 107 11.02 12.21 -4.73
CA GLN A 107 11.16 12.74 -6.08
C GLN A 107 10.41 14.08 -6.25
N LYS A 108 9.22 14.17 -5.64
CA LYS A 108 8.40 15.38 -5.71
C LYS A 108 9.02 16.56 -4.98
N THR A 109 9.57 16.34 -3.80
CA THR A 109 10.22 17.41 -3.01
C THR A 109 11.55 17.85 -3.60
N ALA A 110 12.29 16.95 -4.25
CA ALA A 110 13.48 17.30 -5.02
C ALA A 110 13.15 18.25 -6.17
N ALA A 111 12.04 18.00 -6.88
CA ALA A 111 11.59 18.82 -8.02
C ALA A 111 10.83 20.11 -7.60
N ASP A 112 10.28 20.17 -6.37
CA ASP A 112 9.44 21.29 -5.90
C ASP A 112 9.95 21.82 -4.56
N GLN A 113 10.94 22.72 -4.60
CA GLN A 113 11.58 23.28 -3.40
C GLN A 113 10.61 24.12 -2.54
N LYS A 114 9.55 24.68 -3.14
CA LYS A 114 8.51 25.41 -2.41
C LYS A 114 7.69 24.45 -1.55
N LEU A 115 7.29 23.32 -2.11
CA LEU A 115 6.61 22.27 -1.36
C LEU A 115 7.52 21.71 -0.26
N ALA A 116 8.79 21.42 -0.57
CA ALA A 116 9.77 20.98 0.41
C ALA A 116 9.90 21.96 1.57
N GLY A 117 9.99 23.27 1.29
CA GLY A 117 10.05 24.33 2.30
C GLY A 117 8.79 24.44 3.18
N HIS A 118 7.61 24.08 2.66
CA HIS A 118 6.41 23.98 3.48
C HIS A 118 6.46 22.73 4.38
N LEU A 119 6.80 21.57 3.83
CA LEU A 119 6.77 20.30 4.55
C LEU A 119 7.84 20.23 5.66
N ARG A 120 9.00 20.85 5.50
CA ARG A 120 10.00 20.98 6.59
C ARG A 120 9.50 21.73 7.84
N LYS A 121 8.39 22.47 7.73
CA LYS A 121 7.76 23.19 8.84
C LYS A 121 6.68 22.38 9.57
N PHE A 122 6.38 21.16 9.11
CA PHE A 122 5.50 20.27 9.81
C PHE A 122 6.19 19.67 11.05
N ASP A 123 5.42 19.33 12.07
CA ASP A 123 5.93 18.68 13.28
C ASP A 123 6.37 17.22 12.99
N GLY A 124 5.79 16.58 11.94
CA GLY A 124 6.24 15.27 11.48
C GLY A 124 5.76 14.92 10.07
N ILE A 125 6.59 14.16 9.35
CA ILE A 125 6.27 13.53 8.08
C ILE A 125 6.46 12.03 8.27
N TRP A 126 5.41 11.26 8.04
CA TRP A 126 5.44 9.82 8.17
C TRP A 126 5.55 9.20 6.78
N VAL A 127 6.62 8.48 6.56
CA VAL A 127 6.89 7.76 5.31
C VAL A 127 6.81 6.26 5.53
N GLU A 128 6.54 5.51 4.47
CA GLU A 128 6.30 4.08 4.59
C GLU A 128 7.58 3.26 4.72
N THR A 129 8.72 3.75 4.19
CA THR A 129 9.95 2.96 4.04
C THR A 129 11.20 3.72 4.50
N SER A 130 12.24 2.95 4.83
CA SER A 130 13.57 3.48 5.21
C SER A 130 14.25 4.21 4.05
N SER A 131 14.09 3.71 2.81
CA SER A 131 14.63 4.36 1.60
C SER A 131 14.02 5.75 1.39
N MET A 132 12.70 5.90 1.57
CA MET A 132 12.04 7.22 1.51
C MET A 132 12.59 8.17 2.58
N LYS A 133 12.76 7.67 3.82
CA LYS A 133 13.34 8.48 4.90
C LYS A 133 14.75 8.93 4.53
N THR A 134 15.63 8.02 4.13
CA THR A 134 17.00 8.33 3.70
C THR A 134 17.03 9.37 2.59
N ALA A 135 16.16 9.22 1.59
CA ALA A 135 16.06 10.17 0.47
C ALA A 135 15.58 11.57 0.91
N LEU A 136 14.68 11.67 1.89
CA LEU A 136 14.24 12.96 2.44
C LEU A 136 15.29 13.56 3.39
N ASP A 137 15.96 12.75 4.21
CA ASP A 137 17.07 13.20 5.08
C ASP A 137 18.18 13.84 4.23
N SER A 138 18.52 13.25 3.06
CA SER A 138 19.49 13.83 2.12
C SER A 138 19.05 15.18 1.55
N GLN A 139 17.74 15.44 1.52
CA GLN A 139 17.14 16.73 1.16
C GLN A 139 16.99 17.67 2.35
N LYS A 140 17.66 17.40 3.48
CA LYS A 140 17.65 18.23 4.71
C LYS A 140 16.29 18.31 5.40
N PHE A 141 15.50 17.23 5.35
CA PHE A 141 14.37 17.08 6.25
C PHE A 141 14.87 16.50 7.58
N SER A 142 14.43 17.06 8.71
CA SER A 142 14.76 16.56 10.06
C SER A 142 13.54 16.01 10.80
N ASN A 143 12.36 16.10 10.18
CA ASN A 143 11.07 15.78 10.77
C ASN A 143 10.43 14.51 10.14
N VAL A 144 11.24 13.59 9.62
CA VAL A 144 10.76 12.37 8.94
C VAL A 144 10.87 11.15 9.86
N SER A 145 9.79 10.43 9.99
CA SER A 145 9.70 9.15 10.73
C SER A 145 9.11 8.05 9.85
N ILE A 146 9.49 6.79 10.12
CA ILE A 146 8.96 5.64 9.39
C ILE A 146 7.70 5.16 10.11
N VAL A 147 6.55 5.27 9.42
CA VAL A 147 5.27 4.66 9.79
C VAL A 147 4.81 3.84 8.59
N PRO A 148 5.05 2.53 8.57
CA PRO A 148 4.69 1.68 7.45
C PRO A 148 3.19 1.69 7.18
N ASN A 149 2.79 1.37 5.96
CA ASN A 149 1.39 1.03 5.69
C ASN A 149 1.02 -0.21 6.51
N PHE A 150 -0.22 -0.28 6.95
CA PHE A 150 -0.73 -1.37 7.80
C PHE A 150 -2.18 -1.72 7.45
N LYS A 151 -2.62 -2.88 7.90
CA LYS A 151 -4.00 -3.34 7.77
C LYS A 151 -4.52 -3.96 9.06
N PHE A 152 -5.85 -3.94 9.23
CA PHE A 152 -6.55 -4.68 10.27
C PHE A 152 -6.89 -6.09 9.75
N ILE A 153 -5.91 -6.96 9.71
CA ILE A 153 -6.05 -8.34 9.25
C ILE A 153 -5.55 -9.26 10.35
N ALA A 154 -6.32 -10.27 10.69
CA ALA A 154 -5.84 -11.40 11.48
C ALA A 154 -5.05 -12.33 10.55
N PRO A 155 -3.72 -12.49 10.74
CA PRO A 155 -2.96 -13.41 9.92
C PRO A 155 -3.37 -14.86 10.22
N LEU A 156 -3.17 -15.74 9.25
CA LEU A 156 -3.30 -17.18 9.49
C LEU A 156 -2.22 -17.65 10.47
N MET A 157 -2.56 -18.66 11.25
CA MET A 157 -1.57 -19.37 12.05
C MET A 157 -0.84 -20.41 11.19
N PRO A 158 0.40 -20.78 11.49
CA PRO A 158 1.15 -21.76 10.69
C PRO A 158 0.39 -23.07 10.44
N GLU A 159 -0.37 -23.56 11.43
CA GLU A 159 -1.19 -24.78 11.35
C GLU A 159 -2.43 -24.64 10.46
N GLU A 160 -2.84 -23.41 10.13
CA GLU A 160 -3.96 -23.15 9.20
C GLU A 160 -3.54 -23.11 7.73
N LEU A 161 -2.22 -23.18 7.47
CA LEU A 161 -1.68 -23.13 6.13
C LEU A 161 -1.99 -24.46 5.40
N PRO A 162 -2.72 -24.44 4.27
CA PRO A 162 -3.04 -25.65 3.56
C PRO A 162 -1.78 -26.28 2.90
N PRO A 163 -1.79 -27.58 2.62
CA PRO A 163 -0.71 -28.23 1.89
C PRO A 163 -0.55 -27.66 0.49
N LEU A 164 0.62 -27.87 -0.10
CA LEU A 164 0.88 -27.48 -1.49
C LEU A 164 0.25 -28.50 -2.45
N GLU A 165 -0.59 -28.05 -3.35
CA GLU A 165 -1.29 -28.86 -4.33
C GLU A 165 -0.96 -28.45 -5.77
N LYS A 166 -0.95 -29.41 -6.69
CA LYS A 166 -0.80 -29.17 -8.12
C LYS A 166 -2.14 -29.26 -8.82
N PRO A 167 -2.42 -28.48 -9.88
CA PRO A 167 -1.55 -27.39 -10.37
C PRO A 167 -1.39 -26.27 -9.33
N TYR A 168 -0.23 -25.64 -9.29
CA TYR A 168 0.06 -24.57 -8.35
C TYR A 168 -0.75 -23.32 -8.67
N ARG A 169 -1.57 -22.86 -7.73
CA ARG A 169 -2.41 -21.68 -7.90
C ARG A 169 -1.61 -20.39 -7.65
N LEU A 170 -1.44 -19.59 -8.69
CA LEU A 170 -0.91 -18.24 -8.62
C LEU A 170 -2.05 -17.23 -8.58
N CYS A 171 -1.79 -16.05 -8.07
CA CYS A 171 -2.76 -14.96 -8.12
C CYS A 171 -2.11 -13.60 -8.37
N THR A 172 -2.85 -12.67 -8.97
CA THR A 172 -2.62 -11.23 -8.87
C THR A 172 -3.74 -10.64 -8.03
N PHE A 173 -3.43 -9.67 -7.15
CA PHE A 173 -4.39 -9.11 -6.21
C PHE A 173 -4.22 -7.60 -6.11
N SER A 174 -4.57 -6.88 -7.18
CA SER A 174 -4.41 -5.43 -7.25
C SER A 174 -5.39 -4.83 -8.25
N ARG A 175 -5.45 -3.50 -8.36
CA ARG A 175 -6.15 -2.88 -9.48
C ARG A 175 -5.59 -3.42 -10.79
N VAL A 176 -6.50 -3.88 -11.67
CA VAL A 176 -6.14 -4.40 -12.99
C VAL A 176 -5.90 -3.21 -13.91
N MET A 177 -4.62 -2.95 -14.20
CA MET A 177 -4.14 -1.89 -15.06
C MET A 177 -2.75 -2.24 -15.59
N LYS A 178 -2.35 -1.58 -16.67
CA LYS A 178 -1.08 -1.87 -17.35
C LYS A 178 0.12 -1.84 -16.40
N GLU A 179 0.20 -0.82 -15.58
CA GLU A 179 1.34 -0.57 -14.67
C GLU A 179 1.44 -1.59 -13.53
N LYS A 180 0.39 -2.39 -13.29
CA LYS A 180 0.43 -3.50 -12.33
C LYS A 180 0.91 -4.82 -12.94
N GLY A 181 1.22 -4.82 -14.25
CA GLY A 181 1.87 -5.93 -14.92
C GLY A 181 1.01 -7.19 -15.06
N VAL A 182 -0.33 -7.05 -15.13
CA VAL A 182 -1.21 -8.21 -15.29
C VAL A 182 -0.91 -8.99 -16.58
N GLU A 183 -0.57 -8.29 -17.68
CA GLU A 183 -0.16 -8.93 -18.93
C GLU A 183 1.11 -9.75 -18.75
N ASP A 184 2.10 -9.26 -17.99
CA ASP A 184 3.34 -9.99 -17.71
C ASP A 184 3.06 -11.27 -16.92
N ALA A 185 2.12 -11.21 -15.96
CA ALA A 185 1.71 -12.39 -15.19
C ALA A 185 1.04 -13.45 -16.09
N VAL A 186 0.12 -13.02 -16.95
CA VAL A 186 -0.57 -13.89 -17.93
C VAL A 186 0.42 -14.54 -18.88
N GLU A 187 1.30 -13.74 -19.51
CA GLU A 187 2.30 -14.21 -20.45
C GLU A 187 3.27 -15.22 -19.81
N ALA A 188 3.77 -14.91 -18.61
CA ALA A 188 4.70 -15.78 -17.92
C ALA A 188 4.09 -17.15 -17.59
N VAL A 189 2.83 -17.17 -17.12
CA VAL A 189 2.13 -18.42 -16.78
C VAL A 189 1.86 -19.26 -18.04
N ILE A 190 1.37 -18.65 -19.12
CA ILE A 190 1.13 -19.32 -20.40
C ILE A 190 2.44 -19.94 -20.90
N ARG A 191 3.51 -19.17 -20.90
CA ARG A 191 4.80 -19.63 -21.40
C ARG A 191 5.35 -20.81 -20.60
N VAL A 192 5.34 -20.75 -19.25
CA VAL A 192 5.83 -21.89 -18.43
C VAL A 192 5.01 -23.15 -18.67
N ASN A 193 3.68 -23.05 -18.73
CA ASN A 193 2.83 -24.21 -18.98
C ASN A 193 3.08 -24.82 -20.37
N ASN A 194 3.27 -23.97 -21.40
CA ASN A 194 3.59 -24.42 -22.76
C ASN A 194 4.95 -25.10 -22.83
N ASP A 195 6.00 -24.50 -22.23
CA ASP A 195 7.35 -25.04 -22.24
C ASP A 195 7.43 -26.43 -21.54
N LEU A 196 6.59 -26.62 -20.52
CA LEU A 196 6.51 -27.89 -19.78
C LEU A 196 5.49 -28.88 -20.36
N GLY A 197 4.73 -28.49 -21.40
CA GLY A 197 3.71 -29.32 -22.06
C GLY A 197 2.58 -29.79 -21.14
N LYS A 198 2.33 -29.10 -20.02
CA LYS A 198 1.29 -29.42 -19.03
C LYS A 198 0.93 -28.20 -18.19
N THR A 199 -0.28 -28.20 -17.62
CA THR A 199 -0.70 -27.16 -16.68
C THR A 199 -0.02 -27.35 -15.34
N VAL A 200 1.06 -26.61 -15.10
CA VAL A 200 1.78 -26.56 -13.82
C VAL A 200 1.23 -25.47 -12.94
N TYR A 201 0.82 -24.35 -13.54
CA TYR A 201 0.26 -23.19 -12.87
C TYR A 201 -1.16 -22.88 -13.35
N THR A 202 -2.01 -22.51 -12.41
CA THR A 202 -3.24 -21.75 -12.67
C THR A 202 -3.05 -20.30 -12.24
N LEU A 203 -3.80 -19.35 -12.79
CA LEU A 203 -3.73 -17.95 -12.43
C LEU A 203 -5.12 -17.37 -12.16
N ASP A 204 -5.33 -16.90 -10.93
CA ASP A 204 -6.50 -16.13 -10.53
C ASP A 204 -6.17 -14.63 -10.51
N ILE A 205 -6.91 -13.83 -11.26
CA ILE A 205 -6.73 -12.39 -11.35
C ILE A 205 -7.83 -11.70 -10.53
N TYR A 206 -7.45 -10.99 -9.47
CA TYR A 206 -8.35 -10.27 -8.59
C TYR A 206 -8.13 -8.76 -8.65
N GLY A 207 -9.21 -8.00 -8.61
CA GLY A 207 -9.24 -6.57 -8.42
C GLY A 207 -10.12 -5.81 -9.41
N PRO A 208 -10.43 -4.53 -9.10
CA PRO A 208 -11.21 -3.69 -10.01
C PRO A 208 -10.39 -3.35 -11.25
N VAL A 209 -11.04 -3.40 -12.41
CA VAL A 209 -10.43 -2.99 -13.67
C VAL A 209 -10.41 -1.46 -13.77
N ASP A 210 -9.27 -0.88 -14.09
CA ASP A 210 -9.17 0.55 -14.35
C ASP A 210 -9.95 0.91 -15.63
N LYS A 211 -10.74 1.99 -15.59
CA LYS A 211 -11.59 2.38 -16.70
C LYS A 211 -10.83 2.62 -18.00
N ALA A 212 -9.61 3.16 -17.92
CA ALA A 212 -8.79 3.42 -19.11
C ALA A 212 -8.17 2.13 -19.69
N TYR A 213 -8.23 1.03 -18.92
CA TYR A 213 -7.66 -0.27 -19.31
C TYR A 213 -8.74 -1.33 -19.64
N GLN A 214 -10.02 -0.98 -19.48
CA GLN A 214 -11.16 -1.89 -19.60
C GLN A 214 -11.17 -2.64 -20.95
N GLU A 215 -11.19 -1.93 -22.06
CA GLU A 215 -11.24 -2.52 -23.41
C GLU A 215 -10.04 -3.45 -23.68
N ARG A 216 -8.85 -3.01 -23.25
CA ARG A 216 -7.64 -3.81 -23.39
C ARG A 216 -7.72 -5.10 -22.57
N PHE A 217 -8.21 -5.02 -21.34
CA PHE A 217 -8.35 -6.17 -20.48
C PHE A 217 -9.38 -7.18 -20.98
N GLU A 218 -10.51 -6.70 -21.52
CA GLU A 218 -11.52 -7.57 -22.15
C GLU A 218 -10.96 -8.35 -23.35
N MET A 219 -10.14 -7.69 -24.19
CA MET A 219 -9.43 -8.37 -25.29
C MET A 219 -8.46 -9.45 -24.77
N ILE A 220 -7.79 -9.21 -23.66
CA ILE A 220 -6.87 -10.19 -23.07
C ILE A 220 -7.66 -11.36 -22.50
N CYS A 221 -8.74 -11.08 -21.77
CA CYS A 221 -9.60 -12.11 -21.18
C CYS A 221 -10.20 -13.07 -22.22
N SER A 222 -10.56 -12.55 -23.41
CA SER A 222 -11.12 -13.39 -24.49
C SER A 222 -10.15 -14.44 -25.05
N ASN A 223 -8.86 -14.31 -24.73
CA ASN A 223 -7.80 -15.24 -25.13
C ASN A 223 -7.22 -16.05 -23.96
N PHE A 224 -7.84 -16.00 -22.79
CA PHE A 224 -7.37 -16.80 -21.65
C PHE A 224 -7.56 -18.29 -21.90
N PRO A 225 -6.53 -19.11 -21.66
CA PRO A 225 -6.72 -20.53 -21.53
C PRO A 225 -7.51 -20.86 -20.24
N ASP A 226 -8.10 -22.05 -20.16
CA ASP A 226 -8.99 -22.47 -19.06
C ASP A 226 -8.36 -22.35 -17.66
N TYR A 227 -7.04 -22.38 -17.57
CA TYR A 227 -6.29 -22.26 -16.32
C TYR A 227 -6.01 -20.80 -15.89
N ILE A 228 -6.49 -19.78 -16.61
CA ILE A 228 -6.41 -18.37 -16.24
C ILE A 228 -7.81 -17.79 -16.11
N GLN A 229 -8.11 -17.16 -14.97
CA GLN A 229 -9.46 -16.65 -14.72
C GLN A 229 -9.42 -15.26 -14.06
N TYR A 230 -10.28 -14.37 -14.55
CA TYR A 230 -10.61 -13.13 -13.82
C TYR A 230 -11.69 -13.43 -12.79
N LYS A 231 -11.36 -13.25 -11.51
CA LYS A 231 -12.24 -13.52 -10.37
C LYS A 231 -12.97 -12.29 -9.86
N GLY A 232 -12.75 -11.13 -10.44
CA GLY A 232 -13.40 -9.89 -10.04
C GLY A 232 -12.84 -9.27 -8.77
N ILE A 233 -13.69 -8.51 -8.08
CA ILE A 233 -13.32 -7.74 -6.89
C ILE A 233 -13.58 -8.58 -5.64
N VAL A 234 -12.59 -8.61 -4.76
CA VAL A 234 -12.69 -9.23 -3.44
C VAL A 234 -12.89 -8.13 -2.39
N ARG A 235 -13.77 -8.35 -1.44
CA ARG A 235 -13.96 -7.42 -0.32
C ARG A 235 -12.74 -7.47 0.61
N PRO A 236 -12.41 -6.36 1.31
CA PRO A 236 -11.25 -6.32 2.19
C PRO A 236 -11.23 -7.39 3.29
N ASP A 237 -12.39 -7.76 3.80
CA ASP A 237 -12.57 -8.79 4.83
C ASP A 237 -12.47 -10.24 4.29
N GLU A 238 -12.50 -10.41 2.98
CA GLU A 238 -12.40 -11.71 2.29
C GLU A 238 -10.99 -11.96 1.69
N SER A 239 -10.07 -11.00 1.81
CA SER A 239 -8.75 -11.06 1.16
C SER A 239 -7.94 -12.29 1.58
N ILE A 240 -7.95 -12.66 2.86
CA ILE A 240 -7.26 -13.85 3.36
C ILE A 240 -7.86 -15.13 2.77
N ALA A 241 -9.18 -15.24 2.73
CA ALA A 241 -9.85 -16.40 2.15
C ALA A 241 -9.55 -16.56 0.66
N ALA A 242 -9.51 -15.45 -0.10
CA ALA A 242 -9.18 -15.46 -1.51
C ALA A 242 -7.72 -15.89 -1.78
N LEU A 243 -6.79 -15.49 -0.90
CA LEU A 243 -5.36 -15.76 -1.06
C LEU A 243 -4.92 -17.09 -0.44
N LYS A 244 -5.62 -17.57 0.60
CA LYS A 244 -5.28 -18.81 1.31
C LYS A 244 -5.03 -19.98 0.34
N GLY A 245 -3.86 -20.60 0.46
CA GLY A 245 -3.45 -21.73 -0.39
C GLY A 245 -2.94 -21.32 -1.78
N ALA A 246 -2.81 -20.04 -2.11
CA ALA A 246 -2.07 -19.65 -3.29
C ALA A 246 -0.59 -20.04 -3.15
N PHE A 247 0.00 -20.52 -4.23
CA PHE A 247 1.42 -20.85 -4.30
C PHE A 247 2.26 -19.58 -4.19
N ALA A 248 1.88 -18.53 -4.92
CA ALA A 248 2.48 -17.22 -4.81
C ALA A 248 1.53 -16.12 -5.32
N LEU A 249 1.69 -14.91 -4.76
CA LEU A 249 1.17 -13.68 -5.31
C LEU A 249 2.16 -13.13 -6.35
N LEU A 250 1.72 -12.94 -7.59
CA LEU A 250 2.50 -12.26 -8.62
C LEU A 250 2.30 -10.75 -8.50
N PHE A 251 3.41 -10.04 -8.32
CA PHE A 251 3.41 -8.57 -8.22
C PHE A 251 4.41 -7.95 -9.20
N PRO A 252 4.20 -8.09 -10.52
CA PRO A 252 5.09 -7.60 -11.56
C PRO A 252 4.86 -6.10 -11.82
N THR A 253 4.97 -5.27 -10.78
CA THR A 253 4.68 -3.85 -10.89
C THR A 253 5.69 -3.10 -11.75
N HIS A 254 5.20 -2.14 -12.54
CA HIS A 254 6.01 -1.17 -13.29
C HIS A 254 6.08 0.19 -12.57
N PHE A 255 5.47 0.33 -11.40
CA PHE A 255 5.60 1.54 -10.58
C PHE A 255 6.90 1.52 -9.78
N ALA A 256 7.89 2.30 -10.20
CA ALA A 256 9.13 2.47 -9.46
C ALA A 256 8.91 3.07 -8.06
N THR A 257 7.87 3.89 -7.90
CA THR A 257 7.55 4.61 -6.66
C THR A 257 6.42 3.98 -5.84
N GLU A 258 6.29 2.65 -5.87
CA GLU A 258 5.43 1.98 -4.88
C GLU A 258 5.95 2.30 -3.46
N GLY A 259 5.03 2.43 -2.51
CA GLY A 259 5.37 2.40 -1.09
C GLY A 259 5.35 0.95 -0.57
N ILE A 260 4.57 0.72 0.50
CA ILE A 260 4.25 -0.62 0.98
C ILE A 260 2.86 -1.02 0.44
N PRO A 261 2.79 -1.89 -0.59
CA PRO A 261 1.53 -2.25 -1.20
C PRO A 261 0.65 -3.07 -0.25
N GLY A 262 -0.60 -2.63 -0.05
CA GLY A 262 -1.53 -3.33 0.84
C GLY A 262 -1.84 -4.77 0.41
N THR A 263 -1.71 -5.08 -0.87
CA THR A 263 -1.88 -6.44 -1.40
C THR A 263 -0.79 -7.40 -0.93
N ILE A 264 0.44 -6.92 -0.73
CA ILE A 264 1.53 -7.73 -0.19
C ILE A 264 1.27 -8.01 1.30
N LEU A 265 0.68 -7.06 2.03
CA LEU A 265 0.27 -7.30 3.42
C LEU A 265 -0.83 -8.38 3.50
N ASP A 266 -1.79 -8.38 2.55
CA ASP A 266 -2.80 -9.44 2.45
C ASP A 266 -2.14 -10.81 2.20
N ALA A 267 -1.19 -10.87 1.26
CA ALA A 267 -0.47 -12.09 0.92
C ALA A 267 0.34 -12.62 2.13
N TYR A 268 1.08 -11.75 2.79
CA TYR A 268 1.88 -12.14 3.95
C TYR A 268 1.01 -12.62 5.12
N ALA A 269 -0.11 -11.95 5.39
CA ALA A 269 -1.05 -12.40 6.41
C ALA A 269 -1.72 -13.75 6.07
N ALA A 270 -1.82 -14.10 4.78
CA ALA A 270 -2.29 -15.40 4.32
C ALA A 270 -1.16 -16.45 4.21
N GLY A 271 0.07 -16.13 4.58
CA GLY A 271 1.23 -17.00 4.41
C GLY A 271 1.53 -17.30 2.93
N VAL A 272 1.33 -16.33 2.04
CA VAL A 272 1.52 -16.47 0.60
C VAL A 272 2.78 -15.72 0.17
N PRO A 273 3.80 -16.44 -0.36
CA PRO A 273 5.00 -15.84 -0.92
C PRO A 273 4.70 -14.90 -2.08
N ILE A 274 5.61 -13.98 -2.35
CA ILE A 274 5.47 -13.09 -3.51
C ILE A 274 6.51 -13.38 -4.58
N VAL A 275 6.13 -13.23 -5.84
CA VAL A 275 7.06 -13.11 -6.97
C VAL A 275 6.92 -11.71 -7.52
N THR A 276 7.98 -10.91 -7.41
CA THR A 276 7.87 -9.47 -7.63
C THR A 276 9.01 -8.87 -8.44
N SER A 277 8.70 -7.84 -9.24
CA SER A 277 9.72 -6.90 -9.71
C SER A 277 10.22 -6.05 -8.54
N LYS A 278 11.51 -5.76 -8.47
CA LYS A 278 12.11 -4.94 -7.41
C LYS A 278 11.93 -3.46 -7.75
N TRP A 279 11.08 -2.76 -6.97
CA TRP A 279 10.92 -1.30 -7.06
C TRP A 279 11.83 -0.58 -6.05
N GLU A 280 11.98 0.74 -6.18
CA GLU A 280 12.92 1.56 -5.38
C GLU A 280 12.80 1.37 -3.86
N ASN A 281 11.57 1.16 -3.36
CA ASN A 281 11.28 1.12 -1.93
C ASN A 281 10.99 -0.30 -1.41
N CYS A 282 11.30 -1.36 -2.17
CA CYS A 282 10.89 -2.72 -1.82
C CYS A 282 11.64 -3.34 -0.61
N GLY A 283 12.85 -2.86 -0.29
CA GLY A 283 13.72 -3.48 0.71
C GLY A 283 13.17 -3.57 2.13
N ASP A 284 12.20 -2.73 2.50
CA ASP A 284 11.56 -2.82 3.82
C ASP A 284 10.52 -3.93 3.91
N ILE A 285 9.90 -4.31 2.78
CA ILE A 285 8.82 -5.30 2.76
C ILE A 285 9.24 -6.64 2.13
N PHE A 286 10.13 -6.62 1.15
CA PHE A 286 10.58 -7.79 0.42
C PHE A 286 12.01 -8.18 0.78
N ASP A 287 12.22 -9.47 1.03
CA ASP A 287 13.52 -10.14 1.14
C ASP A 287 13.39 -11.60 0.69
N ASP A 288 14.50 -12.32 0.59
CA ASP A 288 14.53 -13.71 0.12
C ASP A 288 13.81 -14.70 1.06
N GLY A 289 13.47 -14.28 2.28
CA GLY A 289 12.63 -15.04 3.21
C GLY A 289 11.13 -14.89 2.97
N THR A 290 10.71 -14.03 2.04
CA THR A 290 9.30 -13.73 1.76
C THR A 290 8.87 -13.99 0.32
N GLY A 291 9.81 -14.39 -0.55
CA GLY A 291 9.50 -14.69 -1.94
C GLY A 291 10.70 -14.55 -2.87
N TRP A 292 10.43 -14.29 -4.13
CA TRP A 292 11.42 -14.20 -5.20
C TRP A 292 11.31 -12.87 -5.93
N GLY A 293 12.45 -12.20 -6.13
CA GLY A 293 12.50 -10.90 -6.78
C GLY A 293 13.37 -10.87 -8.02
N TYR A 294 12.98 -10.06 -9.00
CA TYR A 294 13.76 -9.80 -10.22
C TYR A 294 13.86 -8.30 -10.48
N GLU A 295 14.90 -7.89 -11.20
CA GLU A 295 15.08 -6.50 -11.57
C GLU A 295 13.98 -6.02 -12.52
N MET A 296 13.37 -4.87 -12.25
CA MET A 296 12.25 -4.32 -13.02
C MET A 296 12.55 -4.17 -14.52
N SER A 297 13.82 -3.96 -14.88
CA SER A 297 14.28 -3.91 -16.28
C SER A 297 14.32 -5.28 -16.97
N ASN A 298 14.31 -6.38 -16.20
CA ASN A 298 14.38 -7.74 -16.73
C ASN A 298 12.99 -8.26 -17.11
N LYS A 299 12.57 -8.05 -18.34
CA LYS A 299 11.26 -8.50 -18.87
C LYS A 299 11.04 -10.02 -18.84
N GLN A 300 12.11 -10.82 -18.71
CA GLN A 300 12.04 -12.27 -18.60
C GLN A 300 12.08 -12.74 -17.14
N GLY A 301 12.28 -11.83 -16.19
CA GLY A 301 12.52 -12.18 -14.78
C GLY A 301 11.40 -12.99 -14.15
N LEU A 302 10.13 -12.60 -14.37
CA LEU A 302 8.98 -13.32 -13.85
C LEU A 302 8.93 -14.75 -14.39
N TYR A 303 9.02 -14.92 -15.72
CA TYR A 303 9.06 -16.23 -16.37
C TYR A 303 10.22 -17.11 -15.86
N MET A 304 11.42 -16.55 -15.74
CA MET A 304 12.60 -17.29 -15.26
C MET A 304 12.38 -17.81 -13.83
N ILE A 305 11.86 -16.97 -12.94
CA ILE A 305 11.55 -17.38 -11.56
C ILE A 305 10.50 -18.48 -11.56
N LEU A 306 9.37 -18.29 -12.24
CA LEU A 306 8.30 -19.30 -12.29
C LEU A 306 8.79 -20.63 -12.88
N SER A 307 9.63 -20.60 -13.92
CA SER A 307 10.23 -21.80 -14.50
C SER A 307 11.13 -22.54 -13.50
N GLN A 308 11.81 -21.81 -12.61
CA GLN A 308 12.70 -22.39 -11.61
C GLN A 308 11.93 -22.98 -10.42
N ILE A 309 11.01 -22.19 -9.81
CA ILE A 309 10.38 -22.57 -8.55
C ILE A 309 9.35 -23.70 -8.69
N CYS A 310 8.87 -24.02 -9.90
CA CYS A 310 7.99 -25.17 -10.12
C CYS A 310 8.73 -26.52 -9.99
N HIS A 311 10.05 -26.52 -10.13
CA HIS A 311 10.90 -27.71 -10.03
C HIS A 311 11.44 -27.95 -8.62
N ASP A 312 11.64 -26.86 -7.85
CA ASP A 312 12.15 -26.93 -6.48
C ASP A 312 11.25 -26.15 -5.52
N THR A 313 10.43 -26.86 -4.79
CA THR A 313 9.53 -26.33 -3.77
C THR A 313 10.02 -26.58 -2.34
N THR A 314 11.27 -27.04 -2.16
CA THR A 314 11.79 -27.43 -0.83
C THR A 314 11.74 -26.31 0.18
N LYS A 315 12.00 -25.06 -0.24
CA LYS A 315 11.96 -23.87 0.62
C LYS A 315 10.59 -23.22 0.74
N TRP A 316 9.57 -23.74 0.06
CA TRP A 316 8.30 -23.04 -0.04
C TRP A 316 7.60 -22.85 1.33
N ASN A 317 7.64 -23.85 2.21
CA ASN A 317 7.08 -23.74 3.56
C ASN A 317 7.84 -22.71 4.42
N ASP A 318 9.18 -22.69 4.35
CA ASP A 318 9.99 -21.72 5.09
C ASP A 318 9.66 -20.28 4.66
N VAL A 319 9.48 -20.05 3.36
CA VAL A 319 9.12 -18.73 2.82
C VAL A 319 7.70 -18.33 3.26
N ARG A 320 6.74 -19.27 3.34
CA ARG A 320 5.39 -18.99 3.88
C ARG A 320 5.43 -18.53 5.34
N GLU A 321 6.19 -19.24 6.17
CA GLU A 321 6.40 -18.82 7.57
C GLU A 321 7.11 -17.47 7.65
N GLY A 322 8.09 -17.23 6.76
CA GLY A 322 8.73 -15.94 6.61
C GLY A 322 7.74 -14.81 6.32
N CYS A 323 6.74 -15.05 5.46
CA CYS A 323 5.67 -14.10 5.17
C CYS A 323 4.85 -13.77 6.43
N LEU A 324 4.42 -14.78 7.19
CA LEU A 324 3.67 -14.57 8.44
C LEU A 324 4.47 -13.78 9.47
N LYS A 325 5.75 -14.12 9.64
CA LYS A 325 6.68 -13.39 10.53
C LYS A 325 6.86 -11.93 10.08
N LYS A 326 7.04 -11.72 8.77
CA LYS A 326 7.22 -10.37 8.20
C LYS A 326 5.97 -9.52 8.38
N TYR A 327 4.77 -10.10 8.24
CA TYR A 327 3.51 -9.39 8.44
C TYR A 327 3.40 -8.73 9.82
N ALA A 328 3.94 -9.34 10.87
CA ALA A 328 3.91 -8.78 12.22
C ALA A 328 4.48 -7.35 12.31
N CYS A 329 5.47 -7.02 11.48
CA CYS A 329 6.07 -5.68 11.40
C CYS A 329 5.12 -4.62 10.82
N PHE A 330 4.01 -5.03 10.20
CA PHE A 330 3.02 -4.19 9.52
C PHE A 330 1.64 -4.27 10.17
N SER A 331 1.56 -4.75 11.40
CA SER A 331 0.33 -4.81 12.17
C SER A 331 -0.15 -3.41 12.59
N ALA A 332 -1.45 -3.29 12.86
CA ALA A 332 -2.02 -2.03 13.35
C ALA A 332 -1.41 -1.58 14.69
N ASP A 333 -1.05 -2.53 15.57
CA ASP A 333 -0.43 -2.22 16.86
C ASP A 333 1.01 -1.71 16.71
N GLU A 334 1.80 -2.28 15.79
CA GLU A 334 3.14 -1.77 15.48
C GLU A 334 3.07 -0.36 14.88
N ALA A 335 2.15 -0.12 13.95
CA ALA A 335 1.91 1.21 13.39
C ALA A 335 1.49 2.20 14.48
N PHE A 336 0.59 1.80 15.39
CA PHE A 336 0.16 2.64 16.51
C PHE A 336 1.31 3.00 17.45
N SER A 337 2.16 2.05 17.80
CA SER A 337 3.34 2.30 18.65
C SER A 337 4.23 3.41 18.08
N ARG A 338 4.43 3.41 16.75
CA ARG A 338 5.22 4.45 16.07
C ARG A 338 4.50 5.79 16.02
N ILE A 339 3.20 5.79 15.71
CA ILE A 339 2.37 7.01 15.67
C ILE A 339 2.28 7.66 17.06
N GLN A 340 2.03 6.87 18.10
CA GLN A 340 1.90 7.37 19.46
C GLN A 340 3.15 8.13 19.93
N LYS A 341 4.34 7.62 19.62
CA LYS A 341 5.61 8.31 19.92
C LYS A 341 5.70 9.68 19.27
N GLN A 342 5.15 9.83 18.06
CA GLN A 342 5.15 11.11 17.33
C GLN A 342 4.12 12.09 17.91
N LEU A 343 2.91 11.61 18.22
CA LEU A 343 1.84 12.48 18.74
C LEU A 343 2.14 12.97 20.15
N SER A 344 2.77 12.15 21.01
CA SER A 344 3.11 12.49 22.40
C SER A 344 4.41 13.28 22.55
N GLY A 345 5.29 13.30 21.56
CA GLY A 345 6.57 14.01 21.60
C GLY A 345 6.38 15.53 21.82
N SER A 346 7.18 16.13 22.72
CA SER A 346 7.24 17.59 22.86
C SER A 346 7.79 18.22 21.57
N ARG A 347 7.34 19.43 21.21
CA ARG A 347 8.04 20.24 20.19
C ARG A 347 9.48 20.43 20.66
N VAL A 348 10.44 19.92 19.90
CA VAL A 348 11.87 20.19 20.10
C VAL A 348 12.18 21.58 19.61
#